data_68f1d439c2fa927330b48c210e30e6e3
#
_entry.id   68f1d439c2fa927330b48c210e30e6e3
#
_cell.length_a   1.000
_cell.length_b   1.000
_cell.length_c   1.000
_cell.angle_alpha   90.00
_cell.angle_beta   90.00
_cell.angle_gamma   90.00
#
_symmetry.space_group_name_H-M   'P 1'
#
loop_
_entity.id
_entity.type
_entity.pdbx_description
1 polymer ?
#
loop_
_entity_poly.entity_id
_entity_poly.type
_entity_poly.pdbx_seq_one_letter_code
_entity_poly.pdbx_strand_id
1 'polypeptide(L)'
;NADAIIFHTDICLSPKTNILDGRRKIACANFSSPPRNKLLRNEESMNFTHLHVHTEYSLLDGSSKIGEITKRAKELGMDSLAITDHGVMYGVIDFYKAAKEAGIKPILGCEVYVAPGSRFEKTPGESEDRYYHLVLLAENNTGYQNLMKIVSRGFTEGFYYKPRVDYEVLTEYHEGIIALSACLAGEVQRYLARGMYEMGMEAAKRYENIFGKGNFFLELQDHGISTQQYVNQQLVRMSEELNIELVATNDIHYTYAEDADAHDILLCIQTGKLVTDENRMRYEGGQYYCKSPEEMAELFSYAPQAIENTYKIAQRCNVEIEFGVTKVPKYEVPEGYDSWSYLNHLCYEGLAKRYPDMNADGEIDSTQGIYNIKERLEYELSVIQTMGYVDYFLIVWDYINYSRVNGIPVGPGRGSAAGS
;
A
#
# COMPACT_ATOMS: atom_id res chain seq x y z
N ASN A 1 -40.35 -6.16 -7.68
CA ASN A 1 -40.89 -5.35 -6.59
C ASN A 1 -39.76 -4.84 -5.77
N ALA A 2 -39.52 -3.56 -5.96
CA ALA A 2 -38.65 -2.74 -5.16
C ALA A 2 -39.36 -2.34 -3.89
N ASP A 3 -38.69 -2.26 -2.77
CA ASP A 3 -39.06 -1.36 -1.68
C ASP A 3 -37.82 -0.82 -1.02
N ALA A 4 -37.64 0.47 -1.24
CA ALA A 4 -36.68 1.32 -0.57
C ALA A 4 -37.22 1.64 0.83
N ILE A 5 -36.36 1.56 1.85
CA ILE A 5 -36.67 2.11 3.18
C ILE A 5 -35.71 3.25 3.45
N ILE A 6 -36.27 4.45 3.37
CA ILE A 6 -35.69 5.72 3.82
C ILE A 6 -36.00 5.86 5.30
N PHE A 7 -35.03 6.06 6.16
CA PHE A 7 -35.25 6.60 7.50
C PHE A 7 -34.73 8.03 7.60
N HIS A 8 -35.67 8.97 7.61
CA HIS A 8 -35.52 10.30 8.18
C HIS A 8 -35.79 10.22 9.68
N THR A 9 -34.94 10.81 10.49
CA THR A 9 -35.35 11.32 11.81
C THR A 9 -34.69 12.65 12.09
N ASP A 10 -35.45 13.70 11.83
CA ASP A 10 -35.29 15.00 12.49
C ASP A 10 -35.68 14.86 13.95
N ILE A 11 -34.91 15.37 14.89
CA ILE A 11 -35.37 15.75 16.20
C ILE A 11 -34.89 17.16 16.52
N CYS A 12 -35.93 17.95 16.77
CA CYS A 12 -35.98 19.37 16.97
C CYS A 12 -35.61 19.80 18.40
N LEU A 13 -35.10 20.98 18.46
CA LEU A 13 -34.70 21.88 19.56
C LEU A 13 -35.69 22.06 20.73
N SER A 14 -35.08 22.19 21.97
CA SER A 14 -35.32 23.29 22.98
C SER A 14 -36.62 23.28 23.78
N PRO A 15 -36.77 23.96 24.95
CA PRO A 15 -36.00 25.08 25.51
C PRO A 15 -35.77 25.13 27.05
N LYS A 16 -34.86 26.02 27.41
CA LYS A 16 -34.72 26.88 28.62
C LYS A 16 -35.55 26.62 29.89
N THR A 17 -34.87 26.57 31.05
CA THR A 17 -35.32 27.21 32.29
C THR A 17 -34.13 27.73 33.08
N ASN A 18 -34.21 29.04 33.38
CA ASN A 18 -33.41 29.76 34.36
C ASN A 18 -33.84 29.39 35.78
N ILE A 19 -32.91 29.24 36.72
CA ILE A 19 -33.14 29.63 38.13
C ILE A 19 -31.85 30.22 38.67
N LEU A 20 -32.01 31.36 39.30
CA LEU A 20 -31.04 32.27 39.94
C LEU A 20 -30.57 31.77 41.32
N ASP A 21 -29.40 32.19 41.66
CA ASP A 21 -28.98 32.84 42.89
C ASP A 21 -28.03 32.09 43.82
N GLY A 22 -26.91 32.77 44.24
CA GLY A 22 -26.04 32.27 45.30
C GLY A 22 -24.60 32.80 45.23
N ARG A 23 -24.40 34.09 45.53
CA ARG A 23 -23.10 34.76 45.63
C ARG A 23 -22.07 34.00 46.48
N ARG A 24 -20.85 33.85 45.99
CA ARG A 24 -19.60 34.11 46.77
C ARG A 24 -18.46 34.49 45.81
N LYS A 25 -17.98 35.72 45.94
CA LYS A 25 -16.75 36.21 45.30
C LYS A 25 -15.57 35.55 45.99
N ILE A 26 -14.76 34.81 45.21
CA ILE A 26 -13.38 34.45 45.56
C ILE A 26 -12.50 35.16 44.55
N ALA A 27 -11.60 36.01 45.05
CA ALA A 27 -10.65 36.76 44.26
C ALA A 27 -9.65 35.82 43.59
N CYS A 28 -9.64 35.79 42.27
CA CYS A 28 -8.56 35.15 41.50
C CYS A 28 -7.37 36.12 41.49
N ALA A 29 -6.29 35.70 42.13
CA ALA A 29 -5.00 36.37 42.00
C ALA A 29 -4.50 36.19 40.55
N ASN A 30 -4.17 37.30 39.90
CA ASN A 30 -3.51 37.36 38.62
C ASN A 30 -2.11 36.69 38.71
N PHE A 31 -1.97 35.47 38.26
CA PHE A 31 -0.67 34.94 37.90
C PHE A 31 -0.37 35.40 36.47
N SER A 32 0.44 36.42 36.32
CA SER A 32 1.06 36.79 35.06
C SER A 32 2.09 35.69 34.68
N SER A 33 1.83 34.99 33.60
CA SER A 33 2.78 34.08 32.98
C SER A 33 4.05 34.85 32.59
N PRO A 34 5.24 34.30 32.81
CA PRO A 34 6.48 34.93 32.35
C PRO A 34 6.50 35.03 30.83
N PRO A 35 7.16 36.03 30.23
CA PRO A 35 7.23 36.19 28.80
C PRO A 35 7.97 34.97 28.20
N ARG A 36 7.32 34.26 27.25
CA ARG A 36 7.99 33.29 26.41
C ARG A 36 9.10 34.00 25.63
N ASN A 37 10.33 33.82 26.06
CA ASN A 37 11.48 34.13 25.24
C ASN A 37 11.33 33.35 23.92
N LYS A 38 10.96 34.05 22.85
CA LYS A 38 11.18 33.63 21.48
C LYS A 38 12.69 33.61 21.25
N LEU A 39 13.34 32.49 21.62
CA LEU A 39 14.55 32.06 20.94
C LEU A 39 14.12 31.74 19.51
N LEU A 40 14.53 32.63 18.60
CA LEU A 40 14.53 32.34 17.15
C LEU A 40 15.42 31.12 16.95
N ARG A 41 14.86 29.90 17.08
CA ARG A 41 15.39 28.75 16.40
C ARG A 41 15.07 28.99 14.94
N ASN A 42 16.09 29.00 14.10
CA ASN A 42 15.91 28.72 12.69
C ASN A 42 15.09 27.45 12.63
N GLU A 43 13.87 27.53 12.11
CA GLU A 43 13.04 26.38 11.81
C GLU A 43 13.64 25.66 10.59
N GLU A 44 14.76 24.95 10.78
CA GLU A 44 15.07 23.83 9.91
C GLU A 44 14.01 22.78 10.25
N SER A 45 13.08 22.57 9.35
CA SER A 45 12.07 21.52 9.48
C SER A 45 12.79 20.22 9.76
N MET A 46 12.44 19.55 10.85
CA MET A 46 13.05 18.26 11.20
C MET A 46 12.69 17.25 10.14
N ASN A 47 13.68 16.74 9.43
CA ASN A 47 13.49 15.75 8.39
C ASN A 47 13.23 14.38 9.02
N PHE A 48 12.00 13.90 8.92
CA PHE A 48 11.55 12.60 9.41
C PHE A 48 10.56 11.97 8.45
N THR A 49 10.53 10.64 8.38
CA THR A 49 9.62 9.87 7.55
C THR A 49 9.14 8.63 8.29
N HIS A 50 7.82 8.39 8.35
CA HIS A 50 7.31 7.11 8.79
C HIS A 50 7.55 6.04 7.75
N LEU A 51 8.33 5.00 8.11
CA LEU A 51 8.74 3.90 7.23
C LEU A 51 8.02 2.57 7.51
N HIS A 52 7.24 2.47 8.59
CA HIS A 52 6.45 1.32 8.97
C HIS A 52 5.01 1.76 9.22
N VAL A 53 4.14 1.50 8.24
CA VAL A 53 2.78 2.07 8.18
C VAL A 53 1.80 1.05 7.62
N HIS A 54 0.73 0.79 8.37
CA HIS A 54 -0.37 -0.08 7.98
C HIS A 54 -1.59 0.75 7.60
N THR A 55 -2.13 0.47 6.41
CA THR A 55 -3.33 1.12 5.90
C THR A 55 -4.56 0.22 6.07
N GLU A 56 -5.70 0.69 5.59
CA GLU A 56 -6.94 -0.09 5.48
C GLU A 56 -6.76 -1.41 4.69
N TYR A 57 -5.67 -1.56 3.95
CA TYR A 57 -5.31 -2.80 3.22
C TYR A 57 -4.55 -3.83 4.08
N SER A 58 -4.12 -3.47 5.29
CA SER A 58 -3.80 -4.43 6.36
C SER A 58 -5.10 -4.92 6.99
N LEU A 59 -5.86 -5.75 6.24
CA LEU A 59 -7.25 -6.06 6.48
C LEU A 59 -7.55 -6.49 7.92
N LEU A 60 -8.52 -5.83 8.55
CA LEU A 60 -8.97 -6.03 9.93
C LEU A 60 -7.89 -5.76 11.00
N ASP A 61 -6.80 -5.07 10.63
CA ASP A 61 -5.72 -4.67 11.53
C ASP A 61 -5.41 -3.19 11.39
N GLY A 62 -5.01 -2.71 10.20
CA GLY A 62 -4.85 -1.30 9.94
C GLY A 62 -6.18 -0.59 9.69
N SER A 63 -6.34 0.64 10.20
CA SER A 63 -7.51 1.48 9.96
C SER A 63 -7.17 2.83 9.32
N SER A 64 -5.89 3.11 9.05
CA SER A 64 -5.46 4.33 8.35
C SER A 64 -5.94 4.32 6.90
N LYS A 65 -6.88 5.19 6.56
CA LYS A 65 -7.27 5.37 5.15
C LYS A 65 -6.19 6.10 4.38
N ILE A 66 -5.87 5.63 3.19
CA ILE A 66 -4.77 6.16 2.36
C ILE A 66 -4.89 7.68 2.19
N GLY A 67 -6.07 8.20 1.83
CA GLY A 67 -6.27 9.64 1.65
C GLY A 67 -6.13 10.45 2.94
N GLU A 68 -6.49 9.89 4.09
CA GLU A 68 -6.39 10.55 5.39
C GLU A 68 -4.94 10.58 5.89
N ILE A 69 -4.22 9.45 5.81
CA ILE A 69 -2.85 9.39 6.32
C ILE A 69 -1.87 10.19 5.46
N THR A 70 -2.05 10.23 4.14
CA THR A 70 -1.23 11.06 3.25
C THR A 70 -1.44 12.55 3.53
N LYS A 71 -2.69 12.96 3.75
CA LYS A 71 -3.03 14.32 4.16
C LYS A 71 -2.43 14.65 5.52
N ARG A 72 -2.57 13.75 6.49
CA ARG A 72 -2.02 13.92 7.85
C ARG A 72 -0.51 14.06 7.84
N ALA A 73 0.21 13.26 7.10
CA ALA A 73 1.66 13.36 6.95
C ALA A 73 2.06 14.76 6.40
N LYS A 74 1.31 15.27 5.40
CA LYS A 74 1.53 16.61 4.85
C LYS A 74 1.26 17.73 5.88
N GLU A 75 0.17 17.61 6.64
CA GLU A 75 -0.18 18.56 7.73
C GLU A 75 0.92 18.64 8.81
N LEU A 76 1.57 17.50 9.08
CA LEU A 76 2.68 17.39 10.02
C LEU A 76 4.04 17.82 9.43
N GLY A 77 4.06 18.32 8.20
CA GLY A 77 5.27 18.83 7.55
C GLY A 77 6.19 17.76 6.97
N MET A 78 5.77 16.50 6.88
CA MET A 78 6.55 15.45 6.22
C MET A 78 6.49 15.60 4.70
N ASP A 79 7.57 15.27 4.01
CA ASP A 79 7.69 15.29 2.56
C ASP A 79 7.59 13.88 1.95
N SER A 80 7.61 12.86 2.78
CA SER A 80 7.62 11.44 2.38
C SER A 80 6.87 10.57 3.40
N LEU A 81 6.32 9.45 2.93
CA LEU A 81 5.60 8.46 3.73
C LEU A 81 5.72 7.09 3.09
N ALA A 82 5.81 6.03 3.89
CA ALA A 82 5.78 4.66 3.40
C ALA A 82 4.39 4.01 3.51
N ILE A 83 4.18 2.95 2.72
CA ILE A 83 3.15 1.95 2.90
C ILE A 83 3.84 0.59 3.08
N THR A 84 3.48 -0.14 4.14
CA THR A 84 4.09 -1.43 4.49
C THR A 84 3.06 -2.41 5.04
N ASP A 85 1.93 -2.57 4.35
CA ASP A 85 0.83 -3.43 4.77
C ASP A 85 1.26 -4.88 5.00
N HIS A 86 0.55 -5.58 5.88
CA HIS A 86 0.82 -6.96 6.29
C HIS A 86 0.71 -7.96 5.14
N GLY A 87 1.86 -8.41 4.62
CA GLY A 87 1.97 -9.49 3.63
C GLY A 87 1.33 -9.21 2.28
N VAL A 88 0.91 -7.99 1.99
CA VAL A 88 0.19 -7.61 0.78
C VAL A 88 0.69 -6.28 0.19
N MET A 89 0.42 -6.07 -1.09
CA MET A 89 0.70 -4.82 -1.81
C MET A 89 -0.58 -4.25 -2.46
N TYR A 90 -1.75 -4.53 -1.89
CA TYR A 90 -3.05 -4.18 -2.49
C TYR A 90 -3.26 -2.67 -2.60
N GLY A 91 -2.84 -1.90 -1.59
CA GLY A 91 -2.98 -0.46 -1.52
C GLY A 91 -1.92 0.35 -2.25
N VAL A 92 -0.87 -0.28 -2.81
CA VAL A 92 0.32 0.42 -3.31
C VAL A 92 0.00 1.43 -4.42
N ILE A 93 -0.87 1.09 -5.37
CA ILE A 93 -1.23 1.99 -6.48
C ILE A 93 -2.07 3.17 -6.00
N ASP A 94 -3.03 2.93 -5.12
CA ASP A 94 -3.88 3.98 -4.56
C ASP A 94 -3.06 4.91 -3.67
N PHE A 95 -2.16 4.35 -2.86
CA PHE A 95 -1.22 5.11 -2.05
C PHE A 95 -0.27 5.96 -2.91
N TYR A 96 0.32 5.39 -3.97
CA TYR A 96 1.22 6.12 -4.87
C TYR A 96 0.52 7.35 -5.46
N LYS A 97 -0.71 7.19 -5.95
CA LYS A 97 -1.50 8.30 -6.52
C LYS A 97 -1.83 9.35 -5.47
N ALA A 98 -2.37 8.94 -4.32
CA ALA A 98 -2.75 9.84 -3.24
C ALA A 98 -1.55 10.62 -2.69
N ALA A 99 -0.40 9.97 -2.51
CA ALA A 99 0.82 10.63 -2.04
C ALA A 99 1.34 11.65 -3.06
N LYS A 100 1.39 11.30 -4.37
CA LYS A 100 1.78 12.24 -5.43
C LYS A 100 0.82 13.43 -5.51
N GLU A 101 -0.49 13.22 -5.38
CA GLU A 101 -1.50 14.28 -5.35
C GLU A 101 -1.34 15.21 -4.14
N ALA A 102 -1.03 14.67 -2.97
CA ALA A 102 -0.74 15.44 -1.76
C ALA A 102 0.64 16.14 -1.80
N GLY A 103 1.46 15.89 -2.82
CA GLY A 103 2.83 16.39 -2.91
C GLY A 103 3.76 15.75 -1.86
N ILE A 104 3.54 14.48 -1.57
CA ILE A 104 4.36 13.63 -0.70
C ILE A 104 5.05 12.57 -1.56
N LYS A 105 6.31 12.28 -1.27
CA LYS A 105 7.08 11.21 -1.89
C LYS A 105 6.59 9.85 -1.39
N PRO A 106 6.01 8.97 -2.25
CA PRO A 106 5.61 7.63 -1.85
C PRO A 106 6.82 6.71 -1.71
N ILE A 107 6.89 5.96 -0.61
CA ILE A 107 7.84 4.88 -0.40
C ILE A 107 7.04 3.58 -0.40
N LEU A 108 7.35 2.68 -1.33
CA LEU A 108 6.59 1.47 -1.54
C LEU A 108 7.24 0.29 -0.83
N GLY A 109 6.51 -0.36 0.04
CA GLY A 109 6.98 -1.46 0.85
C GLY A 109 5.90 -2.48 1.17
N CYS A 110 6.28 -3.45 1.99
CA CYS A 110 5.42 -4.47 2.55
C CYS A 110 6.06 -5.03 3.81
N GLU A 111 5.31 -5.23 4.88
CA GLU A 111 5.74 -6.04 6.00
C GLU A 111 5.46 -7.51 5.68
N VAL A 112 6.50 -8.26 5.29
CA VAL A 112 6.37 -9.66 4.92
C VAL A 112 6.43 -10.58 6.14
N TYR A 113 5.83 -11.76 6.01
CA TYR A 113 5.93 -12.83 6.98
C TYR A 113 7.07 -13.78 6.60
N VAL A 114 8.08 -13.95 7.47
CA VAL A 114 9.23 -14.82 7.23
C VAL A 114 9.03 -16.13 7.98
N ALA A 115 9.07 -17.27 7.29
CA ALA A 115 9.02 -18.60 7.90
C ALA A 115 10.31 -18.85 8.72
N PRO A 116 10.24 -19.49 9.91
CA PRO A 116 11.41 -19.84 10.70
C PRO A 116 12.37 -20.80 9.98
N GLY A 117 11.85 -21.61 9.07
CA GLY A 117 12.57 -22.53 8.19
C GLY A 117 12.17 -22.31 6.73
N SER A 118 11.88 -23.38 6.01
CA SER A 118 11.42 -23.30 4.63
C SER A 118 9.96 -22.84 4.55
N ARG A 119 9.63 -22.00 3.57
CA ARG A 119 8.26 -21.59 3.26
C ARG A 119 7.33 -22.76 2.90
N PHE A 120 7.89 -23.89 2.51
CA PHE A 120 7.14 -25.11 2.17
C PHE A 120 6.74 -25.92 3.42
N GLU A 121 7.36 -25.69 4.56
CA GLU A 121 7.02 -26.35 5.81
C GLU A 121 5.70 -25.82 6.36
N LYS A 122 4.67 -26.68 6.40
CA LYS A 122 3.31 -26.34 6.86
C LYS A 122 2.94 -27.03 8.18
N THR A 123 3.93 -27.50 8.89
CA THR A 123 3.81 -28.04 10.25
C THR A 123 4.53 -27.12 11.22
N PRO A 124 4.05 -26.93 12.45
CA PRO A 124 4.83 -26.26 13.48
C PRO A 124 6.14 -27.05 13.65
N GLY A 125 7.28 -26.37 13.42
CA GLY A 125 8.59 -26.93 13.76
C GLY A 125 8.79 -27.03 15.27
N GLU A 126 10.04 -27.27 15.71
CA GLU A 126 10.41 -27.23 17.13
C GLU A 126 10.23 -25.82 17.74
N SER A 127 10.21 -24.77 16.89
CA SER A 127 9.92 -23.42 17.31
C SER A 127 8.41 -23.20 17.41
N GLU A 128 7.95 -22.59 18.50
CA GLU A 128 6.55 -22.18 18.66
C GLU A 128 6.14 -21.09 17.67
N ASP A 129 7.11 -20.47 16.99
CA ASP A 129 6.90 -19.36 16.06
C ASP A 129 6.51 -19.89 14.68
N ARG A 130 5.39 -19.40 14.16
CA ARG A 130 4.90 -19.75 12.82
C ARG A 130 5.48 -18.88 11.72
N TYR A 131 5.84 -17.65 12.06
CA TYR A 131 6.43 -16.63 11.18
C TYR A 131 7.00 -15.49 12.02
N TYR A 132 7.90 -14.73 11.40
CA TYR A 132 8.41 -13.45 11.87
C TYR A 132 7.99 -12.33 10.92
N HIS A 133 8.02 -11.09 11.39
CA HIS A 133 7.81 -9.91 10.57
C HIS A 133 9.14 -9.36 10.06
N LEU A 134 9.12 -8.82 8.84
CA LEU A 134 10.25 -8.10 8.25
C LEU A 134 9.69 -7.02 7.32
N VAL A 135 10.07 -5.75 7.54
CA VAL A 135 9.66 -4.67 6.67
C VAL A 135 10.62 -4.59 5.48
N LEU A 136 10.06 -4.58 4.28
CA LEU A 136 10.79 -4.43 3.02
C LEU A 136 10.35 -3.15 2.31
N LEU A 137 11.31 -2.32 1.89
CA LEU A 137 11.09 -1.09 1.14
C LEU A 137 11.78 -1.18 -0.22
N ALA A 138 11.08 -0.78 -1.28
CA ALA A 138 11.66 -0.73 -2.62
C ALA A 138 12.51 0.55 -2.78
N GLU A 139 13.81 0.40 -2.98
CA GLU A 139 14.74 1.50 -3.22
C GLU A 139 14.57 2.10 -4.62
N ASN A 140 14.24 1.27 -5.61
CA ASN A 140 14.10 1.64 -7.00
C ASN A 140 13.15 0.70 -7.75
N ASN A 141 13.00 0.87 -9.06
CA ASN A 141 12.08 0.03 -9.85
C ASN A 141 12.47 -1.45 -9.89
N THR A 142 13.76 -1.80 -9.81
CA THR A 142 14.21 -3.19 -9.66
C THR A 142 13.71 -3.76 -8.33
N GLY A 143 13.92 -3.03 -7.24
CA GLY A 143 13.41 -3.39 -5.92
C GLY A 143 11.90 -3.54 -5.89
N TYR A 144 11.17 -2.64 -6.55
CA TYR A 144 9.71 -2.76 -6.65
C TYR A 144 9.26 -4.03 -7.37
N GLN A 145 9.92 -4.39 -8.49
CA GLN A 145 9.67 -5.65 -9.19
C GLN A 145 10.01 -6.87 -8.31
N ASN A 146 11.12 -6.81 -7.59
CA ASN A 146 11.53 -7.88 -6.69
C ASN A 146 10.59 -8.01 -5.48
N LEU A 147 10.13 -6.89 -4.90
CA LEU A 147 9.14 -6.90 -3.83
C LEU A 147 7.83 -7.58 -4.26
N MET A 148 7.33 -7.29 -5.47
CA MET A 148 6.16 -7.98 -6.02
C MET A 148 6.38 -9.49 -6.14
N LYS A 149 7.57 -9.94 -6.56
CA LYS A 149 7.91 -11.37 -6.64
C LYS A 149 7.98 -12.00 -5.26
N ILE A 150 8.64 -11.36 -4.29
CA ILE A 150 8.72 -11.82 -2.89
C ILE A 150 7.31 -12.04 -2.32
N VAL A 151 6.44 -11.02 -2.39
CA VAL A 151 5.07 -11.11 -1.88
C VAL A 151 4.27 -12.20 -2.63
N SER A 152 4.40 -12.29 -3.96
CA SER A 152 3.71 -13.31 -4.76
C SER A 152 4.14 -14.74 -4.38
N ARG A 153 5.44 -14.98 -4.15
CA ARG A 153 5.96 -16.29 -3.67
C ARG A 153 5.38 -16.65 -2.31
N GLY A 154 5.20 -15.68 -1.42
CA GLY A 154 4.51 -15.90 -0.14
C GLY A 154 3.11 -16.49 -0.31
N PHE A 155 2.34 -15.99 -1.29
CA PHE A 155 0.99 -16.49 -1.59
C PHE A 155 0.99 -17.83 -2.33
N THR A 156 1.82 -17.96 -3.35
CA THR A 156 1.78 -19.14 -4.24
C THR A 156 2.46 -20.38 -3.67
N GLU A 157 3.45 -20.21 -2.82
CA GLU A 157 4.29 -21.27 -2.29
C GLU A 157 4.22 -21.41 -0.76
N GLY A 158 4.29 -20.28 -0.04
CA GLY A 158 4.51 -20.25 1.40
C GLY A 158 3.26 -20.10 2.26
N PHE A 159 2.06 -20.09 1.67
CA PHE A 159 0.83 -19.84 2.42
C PHE A 159 0.56 -20.91 3.47
N TYR A 160 0.67 -20.50 4.73
CA TYR A 160 0.31 -21.29 5.91
C TYR A 160 -0.12 -20.35 7.03
N TYR A 161 -1.43 -20.15 7.20
CA TYR A 161 -2.11 -19.09 7.97
C TYR A 161 -1.84 -17.67 7.44
N LYS A 162 -0.62 -17.37 7.02
CA LYS A 162 -0.16 -16.11 6.40
C LYS A 162 0.67 -16.42 5.16
N PRO A 163 0.80 -15.49 4.20
CA PRO A 163 1.68 -15.64 3.04
C PRO A 163 3.15 -15.48 3.49
N ARG A 164 3.86 -16.60 3.70
CA ARG A 164 5.21 -16.60 4.24
C ARG A 164 6.26 -16.72 3.14
N VAL A 165 7.31 -15.95 3.27
CA VAL A 165 8.55 -16.10 2.52
C VAL A 165 9.62 -16.75 3.39
N ASP A 166 10.80 -17.02 2.84
CA ASP A 166 11.96 -17.53 3.57
C ASP A 166 13.26 -16.89 3.07
N TYR A 167 14.38 -17.27 3.67
CA TYR A 167 15.68 -16.71 3.32
C TYR A 167 16.09 -16.99 1.87
N GLU A 168 15.63 -18.10 1.28
CA GLU A 168 15.89 -18.43 -0.12
C GLU A 168 15.26 -17.39 -1.05
N VAL A 169 13.97 -17.09 -0.87
CA VAL A 169 13.25 -16.06 -1.65
C VAL A 169 13.84 -14.67 -1.42
N LEU A 170 14.16 -14.33 -0.15
CA LEU A 170 14.78 -13.05 0.17
C LEU A 170 16.15 -12.91 -0.49
N THR A 171 16.95 -13.97 -0.52
CA THR A 171 18.28 -13.99 -1.18
C THR A 171 18.15 -13.87 -2.70
N GLU A 172 17.15 -14.54 -3.32
CA GLU A 172 16.92 -14.49 -4.76
C GLU A 172 16.52 -13.10 -5.25
N TYR A 173 15.74 -12.35 -4.44
CA TYR A 173 15.11 -11.09 -4.85
C TYR A 173 15.54 -9.88 -4.00
N HIS A 174 16.71 -9.90 -3.37
CA HIS A 174 17.18 -8.83 -2.48
C HIS A 174 17.57 -7.52 -3.18
N GLU A 175 17.89 -7.57 -4.48
CA GLU A 175 18.40 -6.40 -5.21
C GLU A 175 17.38 -5.25 -5.21
N GLY A 176 17.85 -4.05 -4.82
CA GLY A 176 17.03 -2.84 -4.72
C GLY A 176 16.02 -2.84 -3.57
N ILE A 177 16.22 -3.71 -2.56
CA ILE A 177 15.40 -3.78 -1.34
C ILE A 177 16.20 -3.26 -0.15
N ILE A 178 15.57 -2.41 0.65
CA ILE A 178 16.00 -2.02 1.99
C ILE A 178 15.10 -2.76 2.97
N ALA A 179 15.69 -3.39 4.00
CA ALA A 179 14.96 -4.16 5.01
C ALA A 179 15.10 -3.54 6.41
N LEU A 180 14.01 -3.55 7.19
CA LEU A 180 13.99 -3.15 8.59
C LEU A 180 13.56 -4.35 9.43
N SER A 181 14.12 -4.49 10.64
CA SER A 181 13.92 -5.67 11.51
C SER A 181 12.52 -5.81 12.11
N ALA A 182 11.62 -4.90 11.78
CA ALA A 182 10.20 -4.85 12.16
C ALA A 182 9.95 -4.65 13.68
N CYS A 183 8.74 -5.00 14.13
CA CYS A 183 8.24 -4.83 15.49
C CYS A 183 8.68 -5.98 16.43
N LEU A 184 8.07 -6.12 17.61
CA LEU A 184 8.32 -7.27 18.54
C LEU A 184 8.06 -8.64 17.89
N ALA A 185 7.33 -8.70 16.77
CA ALA A 185 7.15 -9.92 16.00
C ALA A 185 8.28 -10.20 15.00
N GLY A 186 9.24 -9.29 14.84
CA GLY A 186 10.45 -9.49 14.05
C GLY A 186 11.36 -10.57 14.67
N GLU A 187 12.13 -11.27 13.85
CA GLU A 187 12.99 -12.37 14.30
C GLU A 187 14.02 -11.90 15.34
N VAL A 188 14.72 -10.81 15.05
CA VAL A 188 15.74 -10.24 15.96
C VAL A 188 15.12 -9.85 17.27
N GLN A 189 14.03 -9.05 17.24
CA GLN A 189 13.35 -8.56 18.43
C GLN A 189 12.77 -9.70 19.27
N ARG A 190 12.26 -10.75 18.64
CA ARG A 190 11.68 -11.91 19.32
C ARG A 190 12.72 -12.72 20.10
N TYR A 191 13.91 -12.89 19.54
CA TYR A 191 15.02 -13.49 20.26
C TYR A 191 15.48 -12.61 21.43
N LEU A 192 15.61 -11.30 21.21
CA LEU A 192 15.99 -10.37 22.27
C LEU A 192 14.96 -10.34 23.41
N ALA A 193 13.66 -10.32 23.11
CA ALA A 193 12.59 -10.36 24.10
C ALA A 193 12.62 -11.62 24.97
N ARG A 194 13.16 -12.72 24.45
CA ARG A 194 13.36 -13.99 25.17
C ARG A 194 14.71 -14.09 25.88
N GLY A 195 15.53 -13.04 25.84
CA GLY A 195 16.88 -13.02 26.42
C GLY A 195 17.92 -13.81 25.61
N MET A 196 17.63 -14.16 24.37
CA MET A 196 18.51 -14.94 23.47
C MET A 196 19.35 -14.01 22.58
N TYR A 197 20.22 -13.20 23.19
CA TYR A 197 20.97 -12.14 22.50
C TYR A 197 21.81 -12.66 21.31
N GLU A 198 22.55 -13.76 21.50
CA GLU A 198 23.38 -14.34 20.45
C GLU A 198 22.57 -14.81 19.23
N MET A 199 21.39 -15.39 19.45
CA MET A 199 20.49 -15.78 18.35
C MET A 199 19.94 -14.57 17.61
N GLY A 200 19.61 -13.50 18.34
CA GLY A 200 19.22 -12.22 17.73
C GLY A 200 20.36 -11.62 16.87
N MET A 201 21.59 -11.68 17.36
CA MET A 201 22.78 -11.23 16.64
C MET A 201 23.03 -12.05 15.36
N GLU A 202 22.87 -13.38 15.42
CA GLU A 202 22.99 -14.25 14.25
C GLU A 202 21.91 -13.95 13.21
N ALA A 203 20.67 -13.69 13.63
CA ALA A 203 19.59 -13.30 12.76
C ALA A 203 19.89 -11.94 12.07
N ALA A 204 20.36 -10.94 12.82
CA ALA A 204 20.72 -9.63 12.29
C ALA A 204 21.84 -9.74 11.23
N LYS A 205 22.91 -10.50 11.51
CA LYS A 205 23.98 -10.79 10.55
C LYS A 205 23.49 -11.48 9.30
N ARG A 206 22.53 -12.41 9.43
CA ARG A 206 21.96 -13.13 8.30
C ARG A 206 21.19 -12.17 7.37
N TYR A 207 20.37 -11.29 7.93
CA TYR A 207 19.67 -10.28 7.12
C TYR A 207 20.64 -9.27 6.49
N GLU A 208 21.65 -8.78 7.21
CA GLU A 208 22.69 -7.92 6.62
C GLU A 208 23.42 -8.62 5.47
N ASN A 209 23.72 -9.92 5.58
CA ASN A 209 24.34 -10.69 4.50
C ASN A 209 23.43 -10.84 3.27
N ILE A 210 22.12 -10.96 3.47
CA ILE A 210 21.14 -11.07 2.38
C ILE A 210 21.00 -9.74 1.64
N PHE A 211 20.73 -8.65 2.37
CA PHE A 211 20.43 -7.35 1.76
C PHE A 211 21.68 -6.51 1.45
N GLY A 212 22.79 -6.85 2.07
CA GLY A 212 24.04 -6.11 1.95
C GLY A 212 24.17 -4.99 2.98
N LYS A 213 25.41 -4.60 3.24
CA LYS A 213 25.74 -3.56 4.22
C LYS A 213 25.07 -2.24 3.88
N GLY A 214 24.42 -1.62 4.86
CA GLY A 214 23.66 -0.37 4.71
C GLY A 214 22.30 -0.52 4.05
N ASN A 215 21.81 -1.76 3.82
CA ASN A 215 20.47 -2.06 3.33
C ASN A 215 19.63 -2.85 4.33
N PHE A 216 20.16 -3.16 5.50
CA PHE A 216 19.42 -3.71 6.62
C PHE A 216 19.60 -2.80 7.84
N PHE A 217 18.49 -2.50 8.53
CA PHE A 217 18.43 -1.61 9.69
C PHE A 217 17.78 -2.30 10.87
N LEU A 218 18.32 -2.07 12.07
CA LEU A 218 17.68 -2.50 13.31
C LEU A 218 16.61 -1.46 13.69
N GLU A 219 15.37 -1.89 13.80
CA GLU A 219 14.21 -1.03 13.98
C GLU A 219 13.87 -0.84 15.46
N LEU A 220 13.82 0.42 15.90
CA LEU A 220 13.40 0.83 17.23
C LEU A 220 11.94 1.25 17.20
N GLN A 221 11.15 0.77 18.16
CA GLN A 221 9.75 1.17 18.38
C GLN A 221 9.52 1.39 19.88
N ASP A 222 8.75 2.41 20.25
CA ASP A 222 8.35 2.64 21.64
C ASP A 222 6.90 3.11 21.73
N HIS A 223 6.03 2.23 22.19
CA HIS A 223 4.62 2.49 22.48
C HIS A 223 4.34 2.50 24.01
N GLY A 224 5.40 2.66 24.82
CA GLY A 224 5.29 2.58 26.27
C GLY A 224 5.30 1.15 26.83
N ILE A 225 5.62 0.15 26.00
CA ILE A 225 5.65 -1.26 26.38
C ILE A 225 7.04 -1.61 26.97
N SER A 226 7.07 -2.12 28.21
CA SER A 226 8.34 -2.43 28.90
C SER A 226 9.23 -3.40 28.12
N THR A 227 8.63 -4.37 27.41
CA THR A 227 9.39 -5.31 26.57
C THR A 227 10.06 -4.59 25.39
N GLN A 228 9.40 -3.60 24.76
CA GLN A 228 10.02 -2.80 23.69
C GLN A 228 11.22 -2.00 24.23
N GLN A 229 11.07 -1.37 25.39
CA GLN A 229 12.14 -0.59 26.01
C GLN A 229 13.36 -1.47 26.33
N TYR A 230 13.13 -2.68 26.84
CA TYR A 230 14.21 -3.66 27.04
C TYR A 230 14.88 -4.06 25.71
N VAL A 231 14.08 -4.41 24.70
CA VAL A 231 14.57 -4.79 23.36
C VAL A 231 15.35 -3.66 22.72
N ASN A 232 14.87 -2.41 22.82
CA ASN A 232 15.56 -1.23 22.29
C ASN A 232 16.98 -1.07 22.87
N GLN A 233 17.16 -1.29 24.18
CA GLN A 233 18.49 -1.26 24.80
C GLN A 233 19.44 -2.31 24.18
N GLN A 234 18.91 -3.52 23.91
CA GLN A 234 19.70 -4.58 23.28
C GLN A 234 19.98 -4.25 21.79
N LEU A 235 19.05 -3.65 21.08
CA LEU A 235 19.23 -3.24 19.68
C LEU A 235 20.29 -2.12 19.54
N VAL A 236 20.29 -1.13 20.43
CA VAL A 236 21.34 -0.10 20.48
C VAL A 236 22.70 -0.72 20.66
N ARG A 237 22.84 -1.61 21.64
CA ARG A 237 24.09 -2.36 21.88
C ARG A 237 24.48 -3.19 20.64
N MET A 238 23.55 -3.91 20.03
CA MET A 238 23.77 -4.76 18.85
C MET A 238 24.20 -3.92 17.63
N SER A 239 23.61 -2.74 17.47
CA SER A 239 23.99 -1.77 16.41
C SER A 239 25.47 -1.39 16.50
N GLU A 240 25.96 -1.10 17.73
CA GLU A 240 27.36 -0.76 17.96
C GLU A 240 28.29 -1.97 17.70
N GLU A 241 27.91 -3.18 18.19
CA GLU A 241 28.72 -4.40 18.06
C GLU A 241 28.81 -4.88 16.59
N LEU A 242 27.73 -4.76 15.81
CA LEU A 242 27.66 -5.24 14.43
C LEU A 242 27.92 -4.13 13.40
N ASN A 243 27.93 -2.87 13.81
CA ASN A 243 27.94 -1.71 12.91
C ASN A 243 26.77 -1.76 11.88
N ILE A 244 25.58 -2.15 12.37
CA ILE A 244 24.31 -2.09 11.64
C ILE A 244 23.56 -0.85 12.12
N GLU A 245 23.08 0.00 11.21
CA GLU A 245 22.40 1.25 11.56
C GLU A 245 21.03 1.03 12.17
N LEU A 246 20.62 1.96 13.05
CA LEU A 246 19.30 1.99 13.66
C LEU A 246 18.33 2.82 12.82
N VAL A 247 17.04 2.50 12.89
CA VAL A 247 15.93 3.30 12.35
C VAL A 247 14.79 3.34 13.36
N ALA A 248 14.13 4.50 13.52
CA ALA A 248 13.00 4.66 14.42
C ALA A 248 11.68 4.65 13.65
N THR A 249 10.71 3.83 14.06
CA THR A 249 9.38 3.80 13.46
C THR A 249 8.29 3.82 14.54
N ASN A 250 7.04 4.05 14.11
CA ASN A 250 5.89 4.00 15.03
C ASN A 250 4.88 2.91 14.69
N ASP A 251 5.15 2.06 13.70
CA ASP A 251 4.27 0.93 13.37
C ASP A 251 2.80 1.38 13.31
N ILE A 252 2.52 2.38 12.45
CA ILE A 252 1.24 3.08 12.41
C ILE A 252 0.12 2.12 12.01
N HIS A 253 -0.95 2.05 12.81
CA HIS A 253 -2.14 1.27 12.52
C HIS A 253 -3.41 2.12 12.39
N TYR A 254 -3.37 3.38 12.82
CA TYR A 254 -4.46 4.35 12.66
C TYR A 254 -3.91 5.77 12.52
N THR A 255 -4.71 6.66 11.93
CA THR A 255 -4.22 7.99 11.52
C THR A 255 -4.11 8.97 12.69
N TYR A 256 -5.13 9.05 13.53
CA TYR A 256 -5.21 10.02 14.64
C TYR A 256 -5.21 9.30 15.98
N ALA A 257 -4.72 9.97 17.04
CA ALA A 257 -4.67 9.37 18.38
C ALA A 257 -6.06 8.97 18.91
N GLU A 258 -7.10 9.71 18.54
CA GLU A 258 -8.49 9.44 18.88
C GLU A 258 -9.08 8.20 18.20
N ASP A 259 -8.44 7.66 17.16
CA ASP A 259 -8.90 6.46 16.46
C ASP A 259 -8.58 5.16 17.23
N ALA A 260 -7.86 5.23 18.33
CA ALA A 260 -7.42 4.06 19.11
C ALA A 260 -8.59 3.17 19.56
N ASP A 261 -9.71 3.76 20.00
CA ASP A 261 -10.90 3.01 20.43
C ASP A 261 -11.59 2.31 19.24
N ALA A 262 -11.66 2.97 18.07
CA ALA A 262 -12.23 2.40 16.85
C ALA A 262 -11.35 1.24 16.34
N HIS A 263 -10.03 1.41 16.41
CA HIS A 263 -9.06 0.36 16.07
C HIS A 263 -9.19 -0.85 17.00
N ASP A 264 -9.39 -0.66 18.32
CA ASP A 264 -9.62 -1.76 19.27
C ASP A 264 -10.87 -2.58 18.92
N ILE A 265 -11.93 -1.94 18.42
CA ILE A 265 -13.13 -2.61 17.91
C ILE A 265 -12.80 -3.42 16.64
N LEU A 266 -11.98 -2.87 15.74
CA LEU A 266 -11.55 -3.56 14.52
C LEU A 266 -10.82 -4.87 14.86
N LEU A 267 -9.93 -4.85 15.86
CA LEU A 267 -9.22 -6.05 16.36
C LEU A 267 -10.19 -7.08 16.95
N CYS A 268 -11.28 -6.64 17.58
CA CYS A 268 -12.34 -7.55 18.06
C CYS A 268 -13.03 -8.27 16.90
N ILE A 269 -13.30 -7.56 15.79
CA ILE A 269 -13.87 -8.16 14.56
C ILE A 269 -12.89 -9.18 13.98
N GLN A 270 -11.59 -8.82 13.87
CA GLN A 270 -10.55 -9.69 13.34
C GLN A 270 -10.45 -11.02 14.12
N THR A 271 -10.51 -10.94 15.43
CA THR A 271 -10.28 -12.09 16.32
C THR A 271 -11.55 -12.83 16.76
N GLY A 272 -12.73 -12.32 16.36
CA GLY A 272 -14.03 -12.86 16.79
C GLY A 272 -14.27 -12.74 18.29
N LYS A 273 -13.78 -11.65 18.91
CA LYS A 273 -13.87 -11.37 20.34
C LYS A 273 -14.79 -10.20 20.61
N LEU A 274 -15.23 -10.09 21.87
CA LEU A 274 -15.99 -8.94 22.36
C LEU A 274 -15.04 -7.91 23.01
N VAL A 275 -15.42 -6.63 22.97
CA VAL A 275 -14.66 -5.56 23.64
C VAL A 275 -14.50 -5.82 25.15
N THR A 276 -15.48 -6.52 25.77
CA THR A 276 -15.50 -6.90 27.18
C THR A 276 -14.63 -8.10 27.53
N ASP A 277 -14.10 -8.82 26.52
CA ASP A 277 -13.23 -9.98 26.79
C ASP A 277 -11.89 -9.52 27.37
N GLU A 278 -11.46 -10.09 28.48
CA GLU A 278 -10.18 -9.75 29.11
C GLU A 278 -8.99 -10.30 28.34
N ASN A 279 -9.09 -11.55 27.85
CA ASN A 279 -8.02 -12.23 27.12
C ASN A 279 -8.23 -12.11 25.60
N ARG A 280 -7.90 -10.95 25.03
CA ARG A 280 -7.94 -10.68 23.60
C ARG A 280 -6.75 -9.87 23.13
N MET A 281 -6.51 -9.88 21.85
CA MET A 281 -5.52 -9.00 21.22
C MET A 281 -5.92 -7.54 21.43
N ARG A 282 -4.96 -6.72 21.85
CA ARG A 282 -5.07 -5.27 22.00
C ARG A 282 -3.74 -4.61 21.65
N TYR A 283 -3.81 -3.42 21.12
CA TYR A 283 -2.67 -2.53 20.99
C TYR A 283 -2.73 -1.54 22.15
N GLU A 284 -2.04 -1.92 23.22
CA GLU A 284 -2.09 -1.16 24.47
C GLU A 284 -1.47 0.23 24.32
N GLY A 285 -2.00 1.19 25.10
CA GLY A 285 -1.44 2.52 25.23
C GLY A 285 -1.88 3.53 24.17
N GLY A 286 -2.57 3.13 23.09
CA GLY A 286 -3.09 4.07 22.09
C GLY A 286 -2.02 4.86 21.33
N GLN A 287 -0.82 4.29 21.11
CA GLN A 287 0.35 5.00 20.61
C GLN A 287 0.68 4.73 19.14
N TYR A 288 -0.14 3.97 18.42
CA TYR A 288 0.12 3.53 17.04
C TYR A 288 -0.43 4.48 15.97
N TYR A 289 -0.56 5.77 16.30
CA TYR A 289 -1.03 6.82 15.38
C TYR A 289 0.12 7.49 14.62
N CYS A 290 -0.24 8.27 13.59
CA CYS A 290 0.71 9.07 12.83
C CYS A 290 1.23 10.25 13.67
N LYS A 291 2.33 10.01 14.41
CA LYS A 291 3.01 11.00 15.27
C LYS A 291 3.72 12.06 14.43
N SER A 292 3.89 13.26 15.01
CA SER A 292 4.68 14.30 14.38
C SER A 292 6.19 13.99 14.44
N PRO A 293 7.02 14.62 13.57
CA PRO A 293 8.47 14.51 13.66
C PRO A 293 9.03 14.86 15.05
N GLU A 294 8.44 15.86 15.71
CA GLU A 294 8.85 16.31 17.05
C GLU A 294 8.52 15.26 18.12
N GLU A 295 7.32 14.66 18.08
CA GLU A 295 6.94 13.56 18.98
C GLU A 295 7.88 12.37 18.83
N MET A 296 8.24 12.01 17.59
CA MET A 296 9.18 10.92 17.33
C MET A 296 10.59 11.26 17.80
N ALA A 297 11.06 12.50 17.59
CA ALA A 297 12.38 12.92 18.05
C ALA A 297 12.49 12.99 19.59
N GLU A 298 11.41 13.38 20.28
CA GLU A 298 11.35 13.34 21.74
C GLU A 298 11.42 11.89 22.26
N LEU A 299 10.63 11.00 21.64
CA LEU A 299 10.54 9.59 22.01
C LEU A 299 11.89 8.86 21.85
N PHE A 300 12.62 9.15 20.78
CA PHE A 300 13.93 8.53 20.48
C PHE A 300 15.10 9.48 20.70
N SER A 301 15.00 10.42 21.66
CA SER A 301 16.05 11.40 21.99
C SER A 301 17.39 10.76 22.38
N TYR A 302 17.39 9.50 22.82
CA TYR A 302 18.59 8.71 23.13
C TYR A 302 19.28 8.12 21.89
N ALA A 303 18.62 8.13 20.72
CA ALA A 303 19.13 7.57 19.45
C ALA A 303 18.78 8.49 18.27
N PRO A 304 19.24 9.76 18.25
CA PRO A 304 18.85 10.74 17.21
C PRO A 304 19.21 10.29 15.80
N GLN A 305 20.29 9.51 15.64
CA GLN A 305 20.66 8.93 14.35
C GLN A 305 19.58 8.00 13.76
N ALA A 306 18.78 7.34 14.63
CA ALA A 306 17.68 6.48 14.16
C ALA A 306 16.54 7.31 13.52
N ILE A 307 16.32 8.53 13.99
CA ILE A 307 15.40 9.51 13.39
C ILE A 307 15.95 10.01 12.05
N GLU A 308 17.23 10.45 12.01
CA GLU A 308 17.87 10.92 10.78
C GLU A 308 17.87 9.85 9.67
N ASN A 309 18.08 8.59 10.05
CA ASN A 309 18.13 7.48 9.10
C ASN A 309 16.78 7.23 8.41
N THR A 310 15.65 7.59 9.02
CA THR A 310 14.33 7.50 8.36
C THR A 310 14.30 8.34 7.08
N TYR A 311 14.80 9.56 7.17
CA TYR A 311 14.86 10.47 6.03
C TYR A 311 15.92 10.05 5.00
N LYS A 312 17.09 9.59 5.45
CA LYS A 312 18.14 9.07 4.54
C LYS A 312 17.62 7.87 3.73
N ILE A 313 16.90 6.94 4.36
CA ILE A 313 16.25 5.82 3.68
C ILE A 313 15.20 6.35 2.70
N ALA A 314 14.37 7.29 3.12
CA ALA A 314 13.35 7.89 2.27
C ALA A 314 13.95 8.54 1.01
N GLN A 315 15.11 9.20 1.11
CA GLN A 315 15.80 9.80 -0.04
C GLN A 315 16.31 8.76 -1.04
N ARG A 316 16.70 7.59 -0.57
CA ARG A 316 17.15 6.46 -1.40
C ARG A 316 16.01 5.81 -2.19
N CYS A 317 14.79 5.77 -1.61
CA CYS A 317 13.63 5.13 -2.23
C CYS A 317 13.07 5.99 -3.37
N ASN A 318 13.23 5.53 -4.61
CA ASN A 318 12.81 6.26 -5.80
C ASN A 318 12.18 5.27 -6.81
N VAL A 319 10.88 4.99 -6.63
CA VAL A 319 10.10 4.16 -7.55
C VAL A 319 9.23 5.05 -8.41
N GLU A 320 9.28 4.85 -9.72
CA GLU A 320 8.43 5.54 -10.68
C GLU A 320 7.49 4.54 -11.35
N ILE A 321 6.17 4.78 -11.20
CA ILE A 321 5.11 3.99 -11.83
C ILE A 321 4.58 4.76 -13.02
N GLU A 322 4.64 4.15 -14.19
CA GLU A 322 4.16 4.74 -15.43
C GLU A 322 2.65 4.50 -15.58
N PHE A 323 1.89 5.58 -15.73
CA PHE A 323 0.45 5.54 -15.97
C PHE A 323 0.09 6.07 -17.35
N GLY A 324 -1.05 5.63 -17.89
CA GLY A 324 -1.59 6.13 -19.16
C GLY A 324 -0.86 5.61 -20.40
N VAL A 325 0.10 4.72 -20.25
CA VAL A 325 0.81 4.07 -21.37
C VAL A 325 0.19 2.70 -21.63
N THR A 326 -0.36 2.55 -22.82
CA THR A 326 -0.95 1.28 -23.25
C THR A 326 0.15 0.25 -23.49
N LYS A 327 0.09 -0.87 -22.77
CA LYS A 327 1.06 -1.98 -22.87
C LYS A 327 0.53 -3.14 -23.73
N VAL A 328 -0.33 -2.86 -24.72
CA VAL A 328 -0.83 -3.86 -25.65
C VAL A 328 0.32 -4.31 -26.55
N PRO A 329 0.51 -5.64 -26.75
CA PRO A 329 1.48 -6.13 -27.74
C PRO A 329 1.18 -5.61 -29.13
N LYS A 330 2.21 -5.39 -29.93
CA LYS A 330 2.03 -5.06 -31.35
C LYS A 330 1.62 -6.32 -32.12
N TYR A 331 0.65 -6.18 -33.02
CA TYR A 331 0.25 -7.21 -33.94
C TYR A 331 1.22 -7.26 -35.14
N GLU A 332 1.67 -8.45 -35.53
CA GLU A 332 2.50 -8.63 -36.72
C GLU A 332 1.63 -8.58 -37.98
N VAL A 333 1.71 -7.48 -38.70
CA VAL A 333 0.94 -7.27 -39.94
C VAL A 333 1.67 -7.80 -41.16
N PRO A 334 0.95 -8.15 -42.25
CA PRO A 334 1.56 -8.53 -43.51
C PRO A 334 2.46 -7.42 -44.13
N GLU A 335 3.42 -7.83 -44.95
CA GLU A 335 4.32 -6.89 -45.61
C GLU A 335 3.54 -5.87 -46.46
N GLY A 336 3.92 -4.59 -46.35
CA GLY A 336 3.26 -3.48 -47.01
C GLY A 336 2.16 -2.79 -46.21
N TYR A 337 1.86 -3.29 -45.00
CA TYR A 337 0.90 -2.68 -44.08
C TYR A 337 1.56 -2.21 -42.77
N ASP A 338 0.98 -1.19 -42.16
CA ASP A 338 1.06 -0.95 -40.73
C ASP A 338 -0.23 -1.42 -40.04
N SER A 339 -0.26 -1.44 -38.70
CA SER A 339 -1.44 -1.92 -37.96
C SER A 339 -2.71 -1.16 -38.34
N TRP A 340 -2.62 0.16 -38.55
CA TRP A 340 -3.75 0.99 -38.91
C TRP A 340 -4.30 0.67 -40.31
N SER A 341 -3.44 0.69 -41.31
CA SER A 341 -3.82 0.38 -42.69
C SER A 341 -4.35 -1.03 -42.86
N TYR A 342 -3.80 -2.00 -42.11
CA TYR A 342 -4.27 -3.36 -42.13
C TYR A 342 -5.65 -3.53 -41.47
N LEU A 343 -5.90 -2.88 -40.32
CA LEU A 343 -7.23 -2.88 -39.71
C LEU A 343 -8.28 -2.28 -40.66
N ASN A 344 -7.96 -1.13 -41.27
CA ASN A 344 -8.84 -0.53 -42.27
C ASN A 344 -9.14 -1.49 -43.43
N HIS A 345 -8.11 -2.11 -44.02
CA HIS A 345 -8.25 -3.08 -45.10
C HIS A 345 -9.24 -4.20 -44.72
N LEU A 346 -9.05 -4.81 -43.56
CA LEU A 346 -9.93 -5.89 -43.07
C LEU A 346 -11.36 -5.41 -42.84
N CYS A 347 -11.54 -4.20 -42.32
CA CYS A 347 -12.86 -3.64 -42.08
C CYS A 347 -13.60 -3.32 -43.38
N TYR A 348 -12.94 -2.71 -44.37
CA TYR A 348 -13.55 -2.41 -45.64
C TYR A 348 -13.84 -3.69 -46.47
N GLU A 349 -12.96 -4.70 -46.43
CA GLU A 349 -13.24 -6.00 -46.99
C GLU A 349 -14.45 -6.66 -46.33
N GLY A 350 -14.53 -6.58 -44.99
CA GLY A 350 -15.66 -7.09 -44.22
C GLY A 350 -16.95 -6.32 -44.50
N LEU A 351 -16.87 -5.00 -44.72
CA LEU A 351 -18.00 -4.16 -45.07
C LEU A 351 -18.60 -4.62 -46.40
N ALA A 352 -17.78 -4.75 -47.45
CA ALA A 352 -18.25 -5.21 -48.76
C ALA A 352 -18.89 -6.61 -48.75
N LYS A 353 -18.34 -7.54 -47.93
CA LYS A 353 -18.92 -8.87 -47.75
C LYS A 353 -20.27 -8.89 -47.03
N ARG A 354 -20.47 -8.02 -46.03
CA ARG A 354 -21.68 -7.99 -45.22
C ARG A 354 -22.81 -7.18 -45.84
N TYR A 355 -22.46 -6.17 -46.61
CA TYR A 355 -23.41 -5.23 -47.24
C TYR A 355 -23.18 -5.17 -48.75
N PRO A 356 -23.44 -6.28 -49.48
CA PRO A 356 -23.24 -6.32 -50.95
C PRO A 356 -24.13 -5.34 -51.72
N ASP A 357 -25.27 -4.93 -51.11
CA ASP A 357 -26.24 -3.98 -51.68
C ASP A 357 -25.97 -2.50 -51.34
N MET A 358 -24.84 -2.24 -50.67
CA MET A 358 -24.41 -0.90 -50.29
C MET A 358 -24.15 -0.07 -51.58
N ASN A 359 -24.72 1.14 -51.65
CA ASN A 359 -24.49 2.04 -52.78
C ASN A 359 -23.10 2.70 -52.77
N ALA A 360 -22.76 3.46 -53.79
CA ALA A 360 -21.45 4.13 -53.92
C ALA A 360 -21.18 5.15 -52.79
N ASP A 361 -22.21 5.71 -52.21
CA ASP A 361 -22.13 6.70 -51.13
C ASP A 361 -22.02 6.04 -49.73
N GLY A 362 -22.03 4.68 -49.68
CA GLY A 362 -21.90 3.93 -48.44
C GLY A 362 -23.21 3.73 -47.66
N GLU A 363 -24.35 3.90 -48.37
CA GLU A 363 -25.68 3.81 -47.79
C GLU A 363 -26.34 2.46 -48.09
N ILE A 364 -27.14 2.00 -47.16
CA ILE A 364 -28.03 0.84 -47.31
C ILE A 364 -29.48 1.31 -47.05
N ASP A 365 -30.41 0.76 -47.82
CA ASP A 365 -31.84 0.95 -47.58
C ASP A 365 -32.35 -0.22 -46.66
N SER A 366 -33.01 0.13 -45.61
CA SER A 366 -33.61 -0.82 -44.67
C SER A 366 -35.06 -0.45 -44.37
N THR A 367 -35.80 -1.39 -43.78
CA THR A 367 -37.18 -1.13 -43.34
C THR A 367 -37.32 -0.02 -42.30
N GLN A 368 -36.24 0.48 -41.75
CA GLN A 368 -36.16 1.55 -40.73
C GLN A 368 -35.61 2.85 -41.28
N GLY A 369 -35.20 2.92 -42.57
CA GLY A 369 -34.64 4.10 -43.22
C GLY A 369 -33.28 3.83 -43.87
N ILE A 370 -32.71 4.90 -44.45
CA ILE A 370 -31.40 4.88 -45.08
C ILE A 370 -30.34 5.11 -44.02
N TYR A 371 -29.33 4.22 -43.98
CA TYR A 371 -28.22 4.28 -43.04
C TYR A 371 -26.89 4.37 -43.78
N ASN A 372 -26.06 5.35 -43.45
CA ASN A 372 -24.70 5.44 -43.96
C ASN A 372 -23.77 4.56 -43.12
N ILE A 373 -23.60 3.32 -43.53
CA ILE A 373 -22.78 2.32 -42.86
C ILE A 373 -21.29 2.66 -42.97
N LYS A 374 -20.87 3.27 -44.09
CA LYS A 374 -19.49 3.67 -44.29
C LYS A 374 -19.07 4.80 -43.36
N GLU A 375 -19.91 5.84 -43.22
CA GLU A 375 -19.67 6.92 -42.24
C GLU A 375 -19.60 6.39 -40.81
N ARG A 376 -20.47 5.45 -40.49
CA ARG A 376 -20.44 4.78 -39.15
C ARG A 376 -19.15 4.02 -38.93
N LEU A 377 -18.68 3.24 -39.90
CA LEU A 377 -17.41 2.53 -39.85
C LEU A 377 -16.23 3.50 -39.66
N GLU A 378 -16.17 4.56 -40.42
CA GLU A 378 -15.12 5.59 -40.33
C GLU A 378 -15.09 6.24 -38.95
N TYR A 379 -16.26 6.53 -38.40
CA TYR A 379 -16.36 7.02 -37.01
C TYR A 379 -15.79 6.04 -36.00
N GLU A 380 -16.20 4.78 -36.04
CA GLU A 380 -15.72 3.76 -35.10
C GLU A 380 -14.22 3.51 -35.23
N LEU A 381 -13.69 3.46 -36.44
CA LEU A 381 -12.26 3.33 -36.71
C LEU A 381 -11.48 4.52 -36.12
N SER A 382 -12.00 5.75 -36.28
CA SER A 382 -11.38 6.94 -35.72
C SER A 382 -11.30 6.91 -34.19
N VAL A 383 -12.33 6.38 -33.52
CA VAL A 383 -12.34 6.18 -32.07
C VAL A 383 -11.30 5.14 -31.64
N ILE A 384 -11.25 3.99 -32.35
CA ILE A 384 -10.26 2.92 -32.08
C ILE A 384 -8.82 3.46 -32.22
N GLN A 385 -8.55 4.26 -33.25
CA GLN A 385 -7.25 4.86 -33.48
C GLN A 385 -6.89 5.87 -32.39
N THR A 386 -7.81 6.78 -32.08
CA THR A 386 -7.62 7.82 -31.04
C THR A 386 -7.36 7.21 -29.66
N MET A 387 -8.04 6.11 -29.34
CA MET A 387 -7.87 5.39 -28.08
C MET A 387 -6.62 4.48 -28.03
N GLY A 388 -5.90 4.31 -29.18
CA GLY A 388 -4.68 3.49 -29.24
C GLY A 388 -4.92 1.99 -29.20
N TYR A 389 -6.12 1.50 -29.57
CA TYR A 389 -6.49 0.07 -29.48
C TYR A 389 -6.42 -0.68 -30.82
N VAL A 390 -5.75 -0.13 -31.85
CA VAL A 390 -5.66 -0.75 -33.16
C VAL A 390 -5.11 -2.19 -33.09
N ASP A 391 -3.96 -2.38 -32.44
CA ASP A 391 -3.35 -3.70 -32.28
C ASP A 391 -4.22 -4.65 -31.46
N TYR A 392 -4.92 -4.16 -30.44
CA TYR A 392 -5.87 -4.97 -29.67
C TYR A 392 -6.99 -5.53 -30.56
N PHE A 393 -7.58 -4.71 -31.42
CA PHE A 393 -8.61 -5.17 -32.35
C PHE A 393 -8.07 -6.19 -33.36
N LEU A 394 -6.85 -6.01 -33.86
CA LEU A 394 -6.20 -6.97 -34.75
C LEU A 394 -5.94 -8.32 -34.05
N ILE A 395 -5.42 -8.30 -32.85
CA ILE A 395 -5.19 -9.52 -32.06
C ILE A 395 -6.51 -10.27 -31.80
N VAL A 396 -7.56 -9.56 -31.40
CA VAL A 396 -8.89 -10.15 -31.18
C VAL A 396 -9.48 -10.71 -32.47
N TRP A 397 -9.37 -9.98 -33.57
CA TRP A 397 -9.80 -10.43 -34.87
C TRP A 397 -9.07 -11.71 -35.29
N ASP A 398 -7.76 -11.78 -35.11
CA ASP A 398 -6.93 -12.90 -35.55
C ASP A 398 -7.36 -14.21 -34.93
N TYR A 399 -7.45 -14.33 -33.60
CA TYR A 399 -7.86 -15.60 -32.99
C TYR A 399 -9.33 -15.94 -33.24
N ILE A 400 -10.22 -14.97 -33.42
CA ILE A 400 -11.60 -15.18 -33.82
C ILE A 400 -11.64 -15.72 -35.26
N ASN A 401 -10.87 -15.11 -36.17
CA ASN A 401 -10.77 -15.52 -37.57
C ASN A 401 -10.16 -16.92 -37.67
N TYR A 402 -9.07 -17.21 -36.95
CA TYR A 402 -8.47 -18.53 -36.86
C TYR A 402 -9.52 -19.58 -36.46
N SER A 403 -10.29 -19.30 -35.44
CA SER A 403 -11.34 -20.20 -34.97
C SER A 403 -12.39 -20.49 -36.08
N ARG A 404 -12.85 -19.43 -36.76
CA ARG A 404 -13.86 -19.52 -37.82
C ARG A 404 -13.36 -20.35 -39.04
N VAL A 405 -12.14 -20.07 -39.49
CA VAL A 405 -11.59 -20.80 -40.68
C VAL A 405 -11.27 -22.24 -40.37
N ASN A 406 -11.06 -22.60 -39.11
CA ASN A 406 -10.83 -23.97 -38.66
C ASN A 406 -12.11 -24.67 -38.16
N GLY A 407 -13.28 -24.08 -38.34
CA GLY A 407 -14.57 -24.68 -37.94
C GLY A 407 -14.80 -24.78 -36.44
N ILE A 408 -14.06 -23.98 -35.65
CA ILE A 408 -14.23 -23.89 -34.19
C ILE A 408 -15.36 -22.91 -33.90
N PRO A 409 -16.40 -23.27 -33.15
CA PRO A 409 -17.49 -22.38 -32.80
C PRO A 409 -17.00 -21.16 -32.00
N VAL A 410 -17.45 -19.99 -32.42
CA VAL A 410 -17.16 -18.73 -31.72
C VAL A 410 -18.47 -18.15 -31.17
N GLY A 411 -18.48 -17.84 -29.87
CA GLY A 411 -19.62 -17.19 -29.23
C GLY A 411 -19.84 -15.74 -29.74
N PRO A 412 -21.05 -15.20 -29.58
CA PRO A 412 -21.43 -13.88 -30.12
C PRO A 412 -20.80 -12.68 -29.38
N GLY A 413 -20.00 -12.93 -28.38
CA GLY A 413 -19.36 -11.90 -27.58
C GLY A 413 -19.48 -12.12 -26.08
N ARG A 414 -18.69 -11.38 -25.31
CA ARG A 414 -18.62 -11.47 -23.85
C ARG A 414 -19.08 -10.16 -23.22
N GLY A 415 -20.25 -10.14 -22.76
CA GLY A 415 -21.10 -9.24 -22.02
C GLY A 415 -20.67 -7.88 -21.45
N SER A 416 -19.42 -7.47 -21.42
CA SER A 416 -19.04 -6.19 -20.79
C SER A 416 -19.10 -4.99 -21.72
N ALA A 417 -19.17 -5.17 -23.05
CA ALA A 417 -19.21 -4.11 -24.04
C ALA A 417 -20.50 -4.15 -24.89
N ALA A 418 -21.62 -4.39 -24.26
CA ALA A 418 -22.91 -4.59 -24.93
C ALA A 418 -23.43 -3.33 -25.70
N GLY A 419 -22.75 -2.21 -25.61
CA GLY A 419 -23.08 -0.97 -26.31
C GLY A 419 -22.07 -0.53 -27.35
N SER A 420 -21.04 -1.33 -27.56
CA SER A 420 -20.00 -1.03 -28.53
C SER A 420 -20.41 -1.41 -29.95
#